data_42a6f644a61866f452483eae5ff66db2
#
_entry.id   42a6f644a61866f452483eae5ff66db2
#
_cell.length_a   1.000
_cell.length_b   1.000
_cell.length_c   1.000
_cell.angle_alpha   90.00
_cell.angle_beta   90.00
_cell.angle_gamma   90.00
#
_symmetry.space_group_name_H-M   'P 1'
#
loop_
_entity.id
_entity.type
_entity.pdbx_description
1 polymer ?
#
loop_
_entity_poly.entity_id
_entity_poly.type
_entity_poly.pdbx_seq_one_letter_code
_entity_poly.pdbx_strand_id
1 'polypeptide(L)'
;YVCDCRENDTGLSACKAMIYLDSAATSFYKPEQVEQAVCRAFHTIGNAGRGAHAPTLEASRVLYRTRAKLAQLFHAENASRIAFTANVTQALNMAIDGLLHAGDHVVTTVCEHHSVLRPLYKKQENGVFLTIVSADENGTIDPQDVQNAMRENTRAIVMHHASNVTGNVFRPPIPSA
;
A
#
# COMPACT_ATOMS: atom_id res chain seq x y z
N TYR A 1 -9.59 21.19 -6.13
CA TYR A 1 -10.98 21.56 -6.48
C TYR A 1 -11.68 21.94 -5.19
N VAL A 2 -12.12 23.21 -5.08
CA VAL A 2 -12.82 23.77 -3.91
C VAL A 2 -14.31 23.59 -4.13
N CYS A 3 -15.00 22.99 -3.17
CA CYS A 3 -16.46 22.96 -3.15
C CYS A 3 -16.94 24.37 -2.74
N ASP A 4 -17.59 25.09 -3.64
CA ASP A 4 -18.28 26.34 -3.33
C ASP A 4 -19.68 25.99 -2.77
N CYS A 5 -19.76 25.87 -1.46
CA CYS A 5 -21.04 25.73 -0.74
C CYS A 5 -21.65 27.12 -0.55
N ARG A 6 -22.54 27.53 -1.44
CA ARG A 6 -23.41 28.67 -1.18
C ARG A 6 -24.60 28.19 -0.36
N GLU A 7 -24.76 28.73 0.84
CA GLU A 7 -25.97 28.54 1.66
C GLU A 7 -27.17 29.11 0.95
N ASN A 8 -28.18 28.29 0.68
CA ASN A 8 -29.49 28.76 0.29
C ASN A 8 -30.34 28.96 1.55
N ASP A 9 -31.23 29.96 1.54
CA ASP A 9 -32.12 30.40 2.66
C ASP A 9 -33.01 29.30 3.28
N THR A 10 -32.92 28.07 2.81
CA THR A 10 -33.66 26.90 3.33
C THR A 10 -32.83 25.97 4.22
N GLY A 11 -31.56 26.31 4.54
CA GLY A 11 -30.70 25.53 5.44
C GLY A 11 -30.26 24.14 4.90
N LEU A 12 -30.63 23.79 3.67
CA LEU A 12 -30.16 22.59 2.99
C LEU A 12 -29.21 22.99 1.87
N SER A 13 -27.90 22.88 2.13
CA SER A 13 -26.87 23.06 1.13
C SER A 13 -27.08 22.04 0.01
N ALA A 14 -27.53 22.50 -1.18
CA ALA A 14 -27.48 21.69 -2.39
C ALA A 14 -26.00 21.58 -2.82
N CYS A 15 -25.25 20.65 -2.25
CA CYS A 15 -23.93 20.29 -2.72
C CYS A 15 -24.06 19.90 -4.21
N LYS A 16 -23.52 20.73 -5.13
CA LYS A 16 -23.29 20.27 -6.50
C LYS A 16 -22.53 18.96 -6.43
N ALA A 17 -23.01 17.95 -7.15
CA ALA A 17 -22.35 16.63 -7.20
C ALA A 17 -20.87 16.84 -7.58
N MET A 18 -19.98 16.66 -6.63
CA MET A 18 -18.54 16.77 -6.83
C MET A 18 -18.04 15.50 -7.51
N ILE A 19 -17.33 15.65 -8.61
CA ILE A 19 -16.60 14.55 -9.24
C ILE A 19 -15.21 14.51 -8.61
N TYR A 20 -14.93 13.47 -7.80
CA TYR A 20 -13.65 13.28 -7.14
C TYR A 20 -12.83 12.20 -7.86
N LEU A 21 -11.71 12.59 -8.47
CA LEU A 21 -10.87 11.73 -9.31
C LEU A 21 -9.49 11.42 -8.67
N ASP A 22 -9.32 11.73 -7.39
CA ASP A 22 -8.03 11.56 -6.68
C ASP A 22 -8.10 10.50 -5.57
N SER A 23 -8.97 9.51 -5.71
CA SER A 23 -9.10 8.40 -4.75
C SER A 23 -7.82 7.55 -4.62
N ALA A 24 -6.93 7.61 -5.62
CA ALA A 24 -5.63 6.93 -5.56
C ALA A 24 -4.69 7.56 -4.53
N ALA A 25 -4.79 8.87 -4.28
CA ALA A 25 -4.04 9.54 -3.21
C ALA A 25 -4.70 9.29 -1.84
N THR A 26 -6.02 9.51 -1.75
CA THR A 26 -6.82 9.19 -0.57
C THR A 26 -8.30 9.10 -0.94
N SER A 27 -9.04 8.14 -0.37
CA SER A 27 -10.48 8.08 -0.58
C SER A 27 -11.16 9.31 0.06
N PHE A 28 -11.90 10.06 -0.74
CA PHE A 28 -12.71 11.19 -0.23
C PHE A 28 -13.87 10.69 0.62
N TYR A 29 -14.62 9.76 0.06
CA TYR A 29 -15.78 9.18 0.73
C TYR A 29 -15.34 8.05 1.68
N LYS A 30 -15.76 8.15 2.93
CA LYS A 30 -15.50 7.13 3.94
C LYS A 30 -16.82 6.53 4.42
N PRO A 31 -16.93 5.20 4.55
CA PRO A 31 -18.12 4.58 5.14
C PRO A 31 -18.38 5.10 6.55
N GLU A 32 -19.63 5.30 6.91
CA GLU A 32 -20.04 5.77 8.23
C GLU A 32 -19.47 4.92 9.38
N GLN A 33 -19.34 3.62 9.16
CA GLN A 33 -18.75 2.69 10.12
C GLN A 33 -17.30 3.03 10.47
N VAL A 34 -16.54 3.64 9.54
CA VAL A 34 -15.15 4.09 9.80
C VAL A 34 -15.15 5.26 10.76
N GLU A 35 -16.00 6.26 10.52
CA GLU A 35 -16.16 7.42 11.42
C GLU A 35 -16.57 6.96 12.82
N GLN A 36 -17.60 6.15 12.92
CA GLN A 36 -18.09 5.61 14.19
C GLN A 36 -17.00 4.80 14.93
N ALA A 37 -16.18 4.03 14.22
CA ALA A 37 -15.09 3.28 14.84
C ALA A 37 -14.00 4.19 15.39
N VAL A 38 -13.63 5.25 14.66
CA VAL A 38 -12.65 6.24 15.10
C VAL A 38 -13.16 6.99 16.34
N CYS A 39 -14.40 7.47 16.32
CA CYS A 39 -15.01 8.16 17.46
C CYS A 39 -15.06 7.25 18.71
N ARG A 40 -15.46 5.99 18.57
CA ARG A 40 -15.43 5.03 19.69
C ARG A 40 -14.01 4.84 20.23
N ALA A 41 -13.02 4.72 19.35
CA ALA A 41 -11.64 4.51 19.74
C ALA A 41 -11.12 5.64 20.65
N PHE A 42 -11.44 6.91 20.34
CA PHE A 42 -11.03 8.05 21.17
C PHE A 42 -11.53 7.97 22.62
N HIS A 43 -12.66 7.30 22.85
CA HIS A 43 -13.28 7.24 24.18
C HIS A 43 -13.00 5.91 24.92
N THR A 44 -12.55 4.87 24.24
CA THR A 44 -12.54 3.51 24.82
C THR A 44 -11.18 2.84 24.85
N ILE A 45 -10.21 3.27 24.02
CA ILE A 45 -8.92 2.60 23.93
C ILE A 45 -7.80 3.41 24.62
N GLY A 46 -6.88 2.66 25.23
CA GLY A 46 -5.64 3.20 25.80
C GLY A 46 -4.42 2.78 24.99
N ASN A 47 -3.25 2.76 25.63
CA ASN A 47 -2.02 2.32 25.00
C ASN A 47 -2.00 0.80 24.87
N ALA A 48 -1.93 0.28 23.63
CA ALA A 48 -1.78 -1.15 23.38
C ALA A 48 -0.40 -1.68 23.84
N GLY A 49 -0.39 -2.81 24.54
CA GLY A 49 0.85 -3.52 24.90
C GLY A 49 1.48 -3.13 26.23
N ARG A 50 0.95 -2.17 26.98
CA ARG A 50 1.44 -1.82 28.32
C ARG A 50 0.28 -1.72 29.33
N GLY A 51 0.23 -2.64 30.27
CA GLY A 51 -0.78 -2.73 31.31
C GLY A 51 -1.85 -3.77 31.04
N ALA A 52 -2.64 -4.09 32.08
CA ALA A 52 -3.70 -5.10 32.06
C ALA A 52 -5.11 -4.52 32.33
N HIS A 53 -5.26 -3.19 32.28
CA HIS A 53 -6.55 -2.54 32.47
C HIS A 53 -7.40 -2.55 31.19
N ALA A 54 -8.72 -2.42 31.35
CA ALA A 54 -9.67 -2.60 30.26
C ALA A 54 -9.39 -1.78 28.98
N PRO A 55 -9.06 -0.48 29.01
CA PRO A 55 -8.73 0.29 27.80
C PRO A 55 -7.52 -0.24 27.04
N THR A 56 -6.47 -0.71 27.72
CA THR A 56 -5.28 -1.32 27.10
C THR A 56 -5.60 -2.65 26.44
N LEU A 57 -6.38 -3.49 27.13
CA LEU A 57 -6.81 -4.77 26.55
C LEU A 57 -7.70 -4.56 25.32
N GLU A 58 -8.57 -3.55 25.33
CA GLU A 58 -9.40 -3.24 24.16
C GLU A 58 -8.56 -2.74 22.99
N ALA A 59 -7.59 -1.87 23.21
CA ALA A 59 -6.63 -1.45 22.17
C ALA A 59 -5.91 -2.65 21.55
N SER A 60 -5.43 -3.58 22.37
CA SER A 60 -4.75 -4.79 21.92
C SER A 60 -5.68 -5.70 21.10
N ARG A 61 -6.96 -5.84 21.52
CA ARG A 61 -7.97 -6.60 20.79
C ARG A 61 -8.28 -5.98 19.41
N VAL A 62 -8.40 -4.65 19.34
CA VAL A 62 -8.62 -3.95 18.06
C VAL A 62 -7.48 -4.22 17.09
N LEU A 63 -6.22 -4.08 17.54
CA LEU A 63 -5.04 -4.37 16.73
C LEU A 63 -5.01 -5.83 16.26
N TYR A 64 -5.25 -6.78 17.15
CA TYR A 64 -5.26 -8.20 16.80
C TYR A 64 -6.35 -8.54 15.79
N ARG A 65 -7.59 -8.09 16.02
CA ARG A 65 -8.72 -8.31 15.10
C ARG A 65 -8.45 -7.70 13.73
N THR A 66 -7.82 -6.53 13.67
CA THR A 66 -7.46 -5.89 12.39
C THR A 66 -6.42 -6.71 11.66
N ARG A 67 -5.35 -7.18 12.35
CA ARG A 67 -4.36 -8.10 11.76
C ARG A 67 -5.00 -9.38 11.25
N ALA A 68 -5.90 -9.98 12.02
CA ALA A 68 -6.58 -11.22 11.62
C ALA A 68 -7.42 -11.02 10.35
N LYS A 69 -8.16 -9.91 10.25
CA LYS A 69 -8.93 -9.58 9.03
C LYS A 69 -8.04 -9.31 7.82
N LEU A 70 -6.92 -8.62 8.00
CA LEU A 70 -5.95 -8.39 6.92
C LEU A 70 -5.25 -9.68 6.52
N ALA A 71 -4.91 -10.56 7.48
CA ALA A 71 -4.37 -11.88 7.16
C ALA A 71 -5.34 -12.70 6.31
N GLN A 72 -6.64 -12.68 6.65
CA GLN A 72 -7.68 -13.33 5.85
C GLN A 72 -7.79 -12.70 4.44
N LEU A 73 -7.78 -11.36 4.33
CA LEU A 73 -7.87 -10.64 3.06
C LEU A 73 -6.70 -10.95 2.12
N PHE A 74 -5.50 -11.04 2.67
CA PHE A 74 -4.26 -11.27 1.90
C PHE A 74 -3.83 -12.74 1.87
N HIS A 75 -4.67 -13.67 2.36
CA HIS A 75 -4.36 -15.09 2.46
C HIS A 75 -3.05 -15.37 3.19
N ALA A 76 -2.70 -14.54 4.18
CA ALA A 76 -1.55 -14.78 5.03
C ALA A 76 -1.86 -15.87 6.05
N GLU A 77 -0.84 -16.64 6.44
CA GLU A 77 -0.94 -17.81 7.32
C GLU A 77 -1.66 -17.52 8.64
N ASN A 78 -1.36 -16.36 9.24
CA ASN A 78 -1.98 -15.92 10.50
C ASN A 78 -1.76 -14.42 10.75
N ALA A 79 -2.38 -13.89 11.80
CA ALA A 79 -2.32 -12.48 12.18
C ALA A 79 -0.90 -11.97 12.52
N SER A 80 0.04 -12.84 12.91
CA SER A 80 1.42 -12.44 13.24
C SER A 80 2.26 -12.11 12.00
N ARG A 81 1.79 -12.50 10.80
CA ARG A 81 2.42 -12.14 9.51
C ARG A 81 2.07 -10.72 9.05
N ILE A 82 1.18 -10.04 9.75
CA ILE A 82 0.78 -8.66 9.44
C ILE A 82 1.47 -7.70 10.41
N ALA A 83 2.29 -6.82 9.87
CA ALA A 83 2.91 -5.71 10.60
C ALA A 83 2.31 -4.36 10.13
N PHE A 84 2.06 -3.45 11.06
CA PHE A 84 1.63 -2.10 10.75
C PHE A 84 2.83 -1.16 10.68
N THR A 85 2.78 -0.22 9.75
CA THR A 85 3.74 0.88 9.60
C THR A 85 2.98 2.20 9.56
N ALA A 86 3.67 3.32 9.66
CA ALA A 86 3.05 4.64 9.61
C ALA A 86 2.46 4.95 8.21
N ASN A 87 3.03 4.37 7.15
CA ASN A 87 2.57 4.55 5.77
C ASN A 87 3.19 3.47 4.86
N VAL A 88 2.71 3.39 3.62
CA VAL A 88 3.18 2.43 2.63
C VAL A 88 4.66 2.64 2.25
N THR A 89 5.14 3.88 2.23
CA THR A 89 6.55 4.18 1.96
C THR A 89 7.47 3.50 2.98
N GLN A 90 7.13 3.60 4.27
CA GLN A 90 7.87 2.91 5.32
C GLN A 90 7.80 1.39 5.18
N ALA A 91 6.62 0.84 4.87
CA ALA A 91 6.45 -0.59 4.66
C ALA A 91 7.33 -1.11 3.51
N LEU A 92 7.33 -0.41 2.37
CA LEU A 92 8.15 -0.75 1.21
C LEU A 92 9.65 -0.66 1.51
N ASN A 93 10.10 0.40 2.19
CA ASN A 93 11.51 0.52 2.60
C ASN A 93 11.92 -0.62 3.52
N MET A 94 11.11 -0.94 4.53
CA MET A 94 11.41 -2.07 5.44
C MET A 94 11.47 -3.40 4.70
N ALA A 95 10.54 -3.65 3.75
CA ALA A 95 10.53 -4.88 2.96
C ALA A 95 11.75 -4.97 2.04
N ILE A 96 12.06 -3.91 1.29
CA ILE A 96 13.20 -3.85 0.36
C ILE A 96 14.52 -3.97 1.12
N ASP A 97 14.66 -3.25 2.25
CA ASP A 97 15.87 -3.29 3.06
C ASP A 97 16.10 -4.64 3.73
N GLY A 98 15.03 -5.30 4.18
CA GLY A 98 15.12 -6.60 4.83
C GLY A 98 15.27 -7.78 3.87
N LEU A 99 14.83 -7.63 2.62
CA LEU A 99 14.82 -8.72 1.63
C LEU A 99 16.09 -8.77 0.77
N LEU A 100 16.61 -7.60 0.37
CA LEU A 100 17.69 -7.46 -0.63
C LEU A 100 19.05 -7.22 0.02
N HIS A 101 20.05 -8.05 -0.37
CA HIS A 101 21.43 -7.98 0.06
C HIS A 101 22.37 -7.83 -1.14
N ALA A 102 23.61 -7.43 -0.91
CA ALA A 102 24.61 -7.35 -1.96
C ALA A 102 24.76 -8.70 -2.68
N GLY A 103 24.80 -8.66 -4.02
CA GLY A 103 24.82 -9.85 -4.88
C GLY A 103 23.43 -10.34 -5.32
N ASP A 104 22.35 -9.92 -4.67
CA ASP A 104 21.00 -10.23 -5.11
C ASP A 104 20.63 -9.44 -6.37
N HIS A 105 19.73 -9.99 -7.18
CA HIS A 105 19.13 -9.32 -8.31
C HIS A 105 17.65 -9.01 -8.01
N VAL A 106 17.20 -7.84 -8.45
CA VAL A 106 15.79 -7.40 -8.34
C VAL A 106 15.31 -6.87 -9.69
N VAL A 107 14.11 -7.27 -10.07
CA VAL A 107 13.41 -6.76 -11.26
C VAL A 107 12.32 -5.78 -10.80
N THR A 108 12.22 -4.65 -11.46
CA THR A 108 11.16 -3.65 -11.25
C THR A 108 10.74 -3.04 -12.59
N THR A 109 9.81 -2.08 -12.58
CA THR A 109 9.31 -1.45 -13.81
C THR A 109 9.53 0.06 -13.81
N VAL A 110 9.51 0.67 -15.01
CA VAL A 110 9.59 2.14 -15.15
C VAL A 110 8.35 2.85 -14.56
N CYS A 111 7.24 2.12 -14.39
CA CYS A 111 5.97 2.66 -13.93
C CYS A 111 5.87 2.76 -12.40
N GLU A 112 6.93 2.35 -11.67
CA GLU A 112 6.88 2.30 -10.22
C GLU A 112 6.86 3.67 -9.55
N HIS A 113 6.21 3.70 -8.37
CA HIS A 113 6.21 4.88 -7.54
C HIS A 113 7.58 5.13 -6.91
N HIS A 114 7.91 6.40 -6.62
CA HIS A 114 9.18 6.78 -5.98
C HIS A 114 9.47 6.09 -4.64
N SER A 115 8.44 5.66 -3.92
CA SER A 115 8.59 4.88 -2.69
C SER A 115 9.20 3.48 -2.92
N VAL A 116 9.19 2.99 -4.16
CA VAL A 116 9.86 1.76 -4.62
C VAL A 116 11.21 2.08 -5.24
N LEU A 117 11.25 3.00 -6.22
CA LEU A 117 12.48 3.25 -6.99
C LEU A 117 13.62 3.81 -6.12
N ARG A 118 13.34 4.76 -5.22
CA ARG A 118 14.38 5.35 -4.37
C ARG A 118 15.12 4.33 -3.50
N PRO A 119 14.45 3.46 -2.72
CA PRO A 119 15.16 2.44 -1.97
C PRO A 119 15.86 1.41 -2.86
N LEU A 120 15.33 1.09 -4.05
CA LEU A 120 16.00 0.18 -5.00
C LEU A 120 17.30 0.79 -5.56
N TYR A 121 17.31 2.07 -5.94
CA TYR A 121 18.54 2.76 -6.35
C TYR A 121 19.58 2.77 -5.23
N LYS A 122 19.17 3.04 -3.99
CA LYS A 122 20.07 2.96 -2.84
C LYS A 122 20.63 1.54 -2.63
N LYS A 123 19.83 0.51 -2.85
CA LYS A 123 20.30 -0.90 -2.82
C LYS A 123 21.29 -1.19 -3.95
N GLN A 124 21.08 -0.63 -5.14
CA GLN A 124 21.99 -0.76 -6.27
C GLN A 124 23.37 -0.17 -5.93
N GLU A 125 23.44 0.99 -5.28
CA GLU A 125 24.69 1.58 -4.78
C GLU A 125 25.41 0.66 -3.78
N ASN A 126 24.66 -0.22 -3.09
CA ASN A 126 25.17 -1.17 -2.11
C ASN A 126 25.34 -2.60 -2.67
N GLY A 127 25.45 -2.74 -3.98
CA GLY A 127 25.81 -4.01 -4.62
C GLY A 127 24.64 -4.93 -4.98
N VAL A 128 23.40 -4.45 -4.95
CA VAL A 128 22.25 -5.16 -5.52
C VAL A 128 22.18 -4.89 -7.03
N PHE A 129 21.94 -5.92 -7.84
CA PHE A 129 21.71 -5.77 -9.27
C PHE A 129 20.25 -5.40 -9.53
N LEU A 130 20.04 -4.27 -10.23
CA LEU A 130 18.71 -3.76 -10.54
C LEU A 130 18.42 -3.83 -12.03
N THR A 131 17.34 -4.49 -12.43
CA THR A 131 16.81 -4.43 -13.80
C THR A 131 15.46 -3.72 -13.79
N ILE A 132 15.32 -2.69 -14.63
CA ILE A 132 14.09 -1.91 -14.80
C ILE A 132 13.49 -2.25 -16.15
N VAL A 133 12.30 -2.86 -16.16
CA VAL A 133 11.57 -3.23 -17.36
C VAL A 133 10.81 -2.01 -17.89
N SER A 134 10.94 -1.76 -19.20
CA SER A 134 10.26 -0.65 -19.87
C SER A 134 8.77 -0.93 -20.07
N ALA A 135 7.99 0.14 -20.19
CA ALA A 135 6.59 0.09 -20.62
C ALA A 135 6.48 0.45 -22.11
N ASP A 136 5.38 0.06 -22.73
CA ASP A 136 4.97 0.53 -24.03
C ASP A 136 4.48 2.01 -24.00
N GLU A 137 4.07 2.55 -25.15
CA GLU A 137 3.57 3.92 -25.31
C GLU A 137 2.30 4.20 -24.48
N ASN A 138 1.55 3.17 -24.11
CA ASN A 138 0.35 3.23 -23.30
C ASN A 138 0.63 3.01 -21.80
N GLY A 139 1.89 2.86 -21.43
CA GLY A 139 2.30 2.57 -20.05
C GLY A 139 2.00 1.13 -19.62
N THR A 140 1.87 0.18 -20.55
CA THR A 140 1.64 -1.24 -20.28
C THR A 140 2.96 -1.97 -20.17
N ILE A 141 3.09 -2.86 -19.19
CA ILE A 141 4.24 -3.75 -19.00
C ILE A 141 3.86 -5.12 -19.53
N ASP A 142 4.68 -5.68 -20.45
CA ASP A 142 4.53 -7.05 -20.89
C ASP A 142 5.05 -8.00 -19.79
N PRO A 143 4.24 -8.93 -19.26
CA PRO A 143 4.69 -9.93 -18.31
C PRO A 143 5.86 -10.78 -18.82
N GLN A 144 5.96 -10.98 -20.14
CA GLN A 144 7.06 -11.73 -20.75
C GLN A 144 8.40 -10.99 -20.61
N ASP A 145 8.40 -9.66 -20.71
CA ASP A 145 9.62 -8.86 -20.51
C ASP A 145 10.10 -8.93 -19.06
N VAL A 146 9.17 -8.95 -18.10
CA VAL A 146 9.51 -9.17 -16.68
C VAL A 146 10.12 -10.55 -16.48
N GLN A 147 9.55 -11.59 -17.10
CA GLN A 147 10.08 -12.95 -17.03
C GLN A 147 11.46 -13.06 -17.69
N ASN A 148 11.66 -12.46 -18.84
CA ASN A 148 12.94 -12.44 -19.57
C ASN A 148 14.04 -11.68 -18.79
N ALA A 149 13.66 -10.73 -17.94
CA ALA A 149 14.57 -9.97 -17.09
C ALA A 149 15.06 -10.77 -15.87
N MET A 150 14.45 -11.90 -15.55
CA MET A 150 14.82 -12.74 -14.39
C MET A 150 16.16 -13.45 -14.64
N ARG A 151 16.92 -13.64 -13.57
CA ARG A 151 18.24 -14.33 -13.52
C ARG A 151 18.22 -15.37 -12.41
N GLU A 152 19.20 -16.26 -12.37
CA GLU A 152 19.33 -17.27 -11.31
C GLU A 152 19.40 -16.65 -9.91
N ASN A 153 20.04 -15.48 -9.77
CA ASN A 153 20.14 -14.73 -8.52
C ASN A 153 19.01 -13.71 -8.30
N THR A 154 17.91 -13.78 -9.08
CA THR A 154 16.75 -12.89 -8.86
C THR A 154 16.08 -13.23 -7.54
N ARG A 155 16.18 -12.31 -6.60
CA ARG A 155 15.62 -12.43 -5.25
C ARG A 155 14.19 -11.96 -5.15
N ALA A 156 13.84 -10.92 -5.94
CA ALA A 156 12.51 -10.34 -5.90
C ALA A 156 12.12 -9.69 -7.23
N ILE A 157 10.82 -9.64 -7.46
CA ILE A 157 10.17 -8.77 -8.44
C ILE A 157 9.35 -7.77 -7.63
N VAL A 158 9.58 -6.46 -7.84
CA VAL A 158 8.85 -5.40 -7.15
C VAL A 158 8.11 -4.58 -8.19
N MET A 159 6.78 -4.72 -8.22
CA MET A 159 5.92 -3.99 -9.15
C MET A 159 4.56 -3.71 -8.53
N HIS A 160 3.95 -2.59 -8.88
CA HIS A 160 2.60 -2.29 -8.43
C HIS A 160 1.55 -3.06 -9.25
N HIS A 161 0.43 -3.38 -8.63
CA HIS A 161 -0.67 -4.07 -9.29
C HIS A 161 -1.49 -3.14 -10.20
N ALA A 162 -1.65 -1.88 -9.80
CA ALA A 162 -2.37 -0.88 -10.57
C ALA A 162 -1.71 0.49 -10.42
N SER A 163 -1.53 1.20 -11.55
CA SER A 163 -0.93 2.52 -11.56
C SER A 163 -1.88 3.58 -11.00
N ASN A 164 -1.41 4.34 -10.02
CA ASN A 164 -2.14 5.51 -9.51
C ASN A 164 -2.15 6.70 -10.48
N VAL A 165 -1.33 6.67 -11.52
CA VAL A 165 -1.21 7.74 -12.52
C VAL A 165 -2.02 7.41 -13.77
N THR A 166 -1.81 6.22 -14.35
CA THR A 166 -2.43 5.82 -15.63
C THR A 166 -3.71 5.00 -15.44
N GLY A 167 -3.89 4.38 -14.26
CA GLY A 167 -4.98 3.44 -14.01
C GLY A 167 -4.76 2.05 -14.61
N ASN A 168 -3.63 1.81 -15.29
CA ASN A 168 -3.31 0.51 -15.85
C ASN A 168 -3.19 -0.54 -14.76
N VAL A 169 -3.77 -1.72 -15.01
CA VAL A 169 -3.69 -2.87 -14.11
C VAL A 169 -2.69 -3.87 -14.68
N PHE A 170 -1.67 -4.20 -13.90
CA PHE A 170 -0.62 -5.12 -14.29
C PHE A 170 -0.90 -6.52 -13.73
N ARG A 171 -0.65 -7.53 -14.54
CA ARG A 171 -0.69 -8.92 -14.12
C ARG A 171 0.76 -9.42 -13.98
N PRO A 172 1.26 -9.63 -12.76
CA PRO A 172 2.60 -10.15 -12.59
C PRO A 172 2.68 -11.55 -13.22
N PRO A 173 3.84 -11.92 -13.80
CA PRO A 173 4.07 -13.29 -14.22
C PRO A 173 3.94 -14.18 -12.98
N ILE A 174 3.00 -15.13 -13.00
CA ILE A 174 2.90 -16.14 -11.96
C ILE A 174 4.02 -17.14 -12.25
N PRO A 175 5.03 -17.32 -11.38
CA PRO A 175 6.00 -18.36 -11.58
C PRO A 175 5.26 -19.70 -11.66
N SER A 176 5.52 -20.46 -12.72
CA SER A 176 5.10 -21.88 -12.75
C SER A 176 5.72 -22.58 -11.56
N ALA A 177 4.86 -23.17 -10.71
CA ALA A 177 5.26 -23.94 -9.55
C ALA A 177 6.13 -25.13 -9.92
#